data_65c5a9b09f1a90d6d6796c0e1e42d5a4
#
_entry.id   65c5a9b09f1a90d6d6796c0e1e42d5a4
#
_cell.length_a   1.000
_cell.length_b   1.000
_cell.length_c   1.000
_cell.angle_alpha   90.00
_cell.angle_beta   90.00
_cell.angle_gamma   90.00
#
_symmetry.space_group_name_H-M   'P 1'
#
loop_
_entity.id
_entity.type
_entity.pdbx_description
1 polymer ?
#
loop_
_entity_poly.entity_id
_entity_poly.type
_entity_poly.pdbx_seq_one_letter_code
_entity_poly.pdbx_strand_id
1 'polypeptide(L)'
;ISNARIEDNSFYSERDNRVVSNWRIGGSFIRAAASDAPNQNSFEVQGVIASIKEVVDREGNATDSFDLKLLNVAFGNRVNELTLRFDDPAAVSYINSNYNIGDLVTLCGQIVYEQHERVVEKELGFGEPIKQTYTNTVRLLRITAGTPATDADESGYNLKDLQALYDKYD
;
A
#
# COMPACT_ATOMS: atom_id res chain seq x y z
N ILE A 1 2.18 19.56 1.15
CA ILE A 1 2.09 19.22 2.59
C ILE A 1 3.46 18.72 3.00
N SER A 2 4.13 19.42 3.90
CA SER A 2 5.39 18.93 4.47
C SER A 2 5.11 18.16 5.77
N ASN A 3 5.90 17.11 6.03
CA ASN A 3 5.79 16.25 7.22
C ASN A 3 4.46 15.46 7.34
N ALA A 4 3.89 15.07 6.21
CA ALA A 4 2.81 14.09 6.20
C ALA A 4 3.37 12.68 6.47
N ARG A 5 2.53 11.83 7.07
CA ARG A 5 2.84 10.42 7.36
C ARG A 5 1.83 9.55 6.65
N ILE A 6 2.28 8.39 6.22
CA ILE A 6 1.38 7.32 5.77
C ILE A 6 1.06 6.49 7.02
N GLU A 7 -0.20 6.36 7.33
CA GLU A 7 -0.70 5.63 8.49
C GLU A 7 -1.63 4.51 8.02
N ASP A 8 -1.55 3.36 8.68
CA ASP A 8 -2.52 2.31 8.52
C ASP A 8 -3.91 2.79 8.95
N ASN A 9 -4.90 2.49 8.15
CA ASN A 9 -6.31 2.78 8.40
C ASN A 9 -7.16 1.56 8.03
N SER A 10 -6.60 0.38 8.20
CA SER A 10 -7.30 -0.88 7.98
C SER A 10 -8.44 -1.04 8.98
N PHE A 11 -9.50 -1.71 8.58
CA PHE A 11 -10.66 -1.95 9.42
C PHE A 11 -11.36 -3.25 9.03
N TYR A 12 -12.02 -3.86 9.98
CA TYR A 12 -12.88 -5.01 9.72
C TYR A 12 -14.21 -4.57 9.12
N SER A 13 -14.53 -5.08 7.93
CA SER A 13 -15.81 -4.86 7.26
C SER A 13 -16.77 -5.99 7.62
N GLU A 14 -17.77 -5.71 8.46
CA GLU A 14 -18.82 -6.68 8.78
C GLU A 14 -19.59 -7.11 7.55
N ARG A 15 -19.80 -6.19 6.59
CA ARG A 15 -20.49 -6.46 5.34
C ARG A 15 -19.80 -7.52 4.49
N ASP A 16 -18.47 -7.42 4.39
CA ASP A 16 -17.65 -8.28 3.53
C ASP A 16 -17.01 -9.43 4.31
N ASN A 17 -17.20 -9.44 5.65
CA ASN A 17 -16.64 -10.39 6.61
C ASN A 17 -15.13 -10.58 6.44
N ARG A 18 -14.41 -9.46 6.29
CA ARG A 18 -12.95 -9.46 6.08
C ARG A 18 -12.32 -8.15 6.55
N VAL A 19 -11.03 -8.20 6.84
CA VAL A 19 -10.22 -6.99 7.02
C VAL A 19 -10.04 -6.29 5.68
N VAL A 20 -10.39 -5.01 5.63
CA VAL A 20 -10.13 -4.12 4.48
C VAL A 20 -8.86 -3.34 4.79
N SER A 21 -7.76 -3.72 4.14
CA SER A 21 -6.52 -2.99 4.22
C SER A 21 -6.66 -1.63 3.54
N ASN A 22 -6.33 -0.58 4.27
CA ASN A 22 -6.39 0.79 3.78
C ASN A 22 -5.29 1.62 4.45
N TRP A 23 -4.97 2.75 3.87
CA TRP A 23 -4.03 3.70 4.42
C TRP A 23 -4.55 5.13 4.26
N ARG A 24 -4.05 6.04 5.09
CA ARG A 24 -4.36 7.46 5.01
C ARG A 24 -3.10 8.29 5.12
N ILE A 25 -3.18 9.52 4.66
CA ILE A 25 -2.15 10.52 4.91
C ILE A 25 -2.57 11.29 6.16
N GLY A 26 -1.79 11.14 7.22
CA GLY A 26 -1.93 11.87 8.47
C GLY A 26 -0.88 12.98 8.58
N GLY A 27 -1.16 14.01 9.36
CA GLY A 27 -0.20 15.07 9.63
C GLY A 27 -0.65 15.96 10.80
N SER A 28 0.28 16.25 11.69
CA SER A 28 0.00 17.11 12.85
C SER A 28 0.09 18.62 12.52
N PHE A 29 0.85 18.97 11.47
CA PHE A 29 1.05 20.36 11.05
C PHE A 29 0.99 20.43 9.53
N ILE A 30 -0.09 21.01 9.02
CA ILE A 30 -0.25 21.32 7.61
C ILE A 30 0.18 22.77 7.40
N ARG A 31 1.21 22.96 6.57
CA ARG A 31 1.65 24.31 6.15
C ARG A 31 1.39 24.48 4.68
N ALA A 32 1.04 25.70 4.26
CA ALA A 32 1.02 26.03 2.86
C ALA A 32 2.43 25.85 2.28
N ALA A 33 2.52 25.16 1.15
CA ALA A 33 3.76 25.09 0.41
C ALA A 33 4.09 26.45 -0.22
N ALA A 34 5.36 26.72 -0.51
CA ALA A 34 5.74 27.85 -1.31
C ALA A 34 5.05 27.78 -2.69
N SER A 35 4.76 28.92 -3.31
CA SER A 35 4.02 28.98 -4.58
C SER A 35 4.73 28.30 -5.74
N ASP A 36 6.04 28.14 -5.63
CA ASP A 36 6.93 27.47 -6.60
C ASP A 36 7.31 26.04 -6.21
N ALA A 37 6.77 25.54 -5.09
CA ALA A 37 7.04 24.18 -4.67
C ALA A 37 6.47 23.17 -5.69
N PRO A 38 7.29 22.20 -6.15
CA PRO A 38 6.81 21.20 -7.08
C PRO A 38 5.70 20.33 -6.45
N ASN A 39 4.70 19.99 -7.24
CA ASN A 39 3.72 19.00 -6.82
C ASN A 39 4.40 17.64 -6.74
N GLN A 40 4.61 17.14 -5.52
CA GLN A 40 5.19 15.84 -5.27
C GLN A 40 4.13 14.91 -4.69
N ASN A 41 4.02 13.74 -5.27
CA ASN A 41 3.21 12.62 -4.81
C ASN A 41 4.09 11.43 -4.35
N SER A 42 5.34 11.72 -3.97
CA SER A 42 6.31 10.71 -3.54
C SER A 42 6.19 10.40 -2.06
N PHE A 43 6.59 9.20 -1.70
CA PHE A 43 6.74 8.76 -0.32
C PHE A 43 8.09 8.08 -0.10
N GLU A 44 8.51 8.05 1.15
CA GLU A 44 9.59 7.24 1.66
C GLU A 44 9.11 6.57 2.95
N VAL A 45 9.33 5.28 3.09
CA VAL A 45 8.94 4.51 4.26
C VAL A 45 10.00 3.45 4.58
N GLN A 46 10.35 3.34 5.86
CA GLN A 46 11.22 2.29 6.39
C GLN A 46 10.39 1.29 7.19
N GLY A 47 10.70 0.02 7.06
CA GLY A 47 10.05 -1.02 7.83
C GLY A 47 10.58 -2.41 7.52
N VAL A 48 10.01 -3.39 8.21
CA VAL A 48 10.34 -4.81 8.08
C VAL A 48 9.37 -5.50 7.13
N ILE A 49 9.90 -6.28 6.19
CA ILE A 49 9.08 -7.01 5.20
C ILE A 49 8.35 -8.15 5.91
N ALA A 50 7.02 -8.09 5.90
CA ALA A 50 6.14 -9.12 6.46
C ALA A 50 5.70 -10.16 5.43
N SER A 51 5.47 -9.75 4.19
CA SER A 51 5.15 -10.68 3.08
C SER A 51 5.37 -10.04 1.72
N ILE A 52 5.60 -10.89 0.72
CA ILE A 52 5.61 -10.53 -0.70
C ILE A 52 4.66 -11.50 -1.39
N LYS A 53 3.68 -10.99 -2.14
CA LYS A 53 2.66 -11.82 -2.82
C LYS A 53 2.38 -11.30 -4.21
N GLU A 54 2.25 -12.21 -5.15
CA GLU A 54 1.78 -11.89 -6.48
C GLU A 54 0.31 -11.44 -6.45
N VAL A 55 0.00 -10.42 -7.23
CA VAL A 55 -1.36 -9.92 -7.39
C VAL A 55 -2.05 -10.70 -8.49
N VAL A 56 -3.22 -11.21 -8.18
CA VAL A 56 -4.06 -11.89 -9.16
C VAL A 56 -5.28 -11.01 -9.51
N ASP A 57 -5.74 -11.13 -10.74
CA ASP A 57 -6.98 -10.49 -11.16
C ASP A 57 -8.22 -11.18 -10.55
N ARG A 58 -9.41 -10.73 -10.93
CA ARG A 58 -10.68 -11.30 -10.42
C ARG A 58 -10.93 -12.73 -10.91
N GLU A 59 -10.27 -13.12 -11.96
CA GLU A 59 -10.37 -14.44 -12.59
C GLU A 59 -9.31 -15.40 -12.05
N GLY A 60 -8.37 -14.89 -11.22
CA GLY A 60 -7.30 -15.64 -10.60
C GLY A 60 -6.02 -15.72 -11.44
N ASN A 61 -5.92 -14.93 -12.51
CA ASN A 61 -4.71 -14.88 -13.33
C ASN A 61 -3.67 -13.94 -12.71
N ALA A 62 -2.39 -14.27 -12.86
CA ALA A 62 -1.28 -13.42 -12.46
C ALA A 62 -1.29 -12.09 -13.24
N THR A 63 -0.96 -10.99 -12.56
CA THR A 63 -0.98 -9.64 -13.16
C THR A 63 0.41 -9.05 -13.37
N ASP A 64 1.47 -9.82 -13.21
CA ASP A 64 2.87 -9.35 -13.22
C ASP A 64 3.16 -8.25 -12.17
N SER A 65 2.23 -8.03 -11.27
CA SER A 65 2.34 -7.09 -10.16
C SER A 65 2.45 -7.84 -8.83
N PHE A 66 3.15 -7.25 -7.87
CA PHE A 66 3.34 -7.83 -6.55
C PHE A 66 2.99 -6.83 -5.47
N ASP A 67 2.39 -7.31 -4.39
CA ASP A 67 2.16 -6.56 -3.17
C ASP A 67 3.17 -6.97 -2.10
N LEU A 68 3.92 -6.00 -1.58
CA LEU A 68 4.83 -6.13 -0.45
C LEU A 68 4.17 -5.50 0.77
N LYS A 69 4.01 -6.30 1.83
CA LYS A 69 3.55 -5.82 3.13
C LYS A 69 4.74 -5.44 3.99
N LEU A 70 4.71 -4.23 4.50
CA LEU A 70 5.76 -3.64 5.33
C LEU A 70 5.21 -3.30 6.70
N LEU A 71 5.85 -3.79 7.76
CA LEU A 71 5.58 -3.36 9.14
C LEU A 71 6.47 -2.17 9.47
N ASN A 72 5.84 -1.03 9.72
CA ASN A 72 6.50 0.24 10.02
C ASN A 72 6.17 0.68 11.45
N VAL A 73 7.20 1.05 12.22
CA VAL A 73 7.00 1.59 13.56
C VAL A 73 6.68 3.08 13.47
N ALA A 74 5.46 3.41 13.87
CA ALA A 74 4.97 4.78 13.91
C ALA A 74 5.17 5.44 15.29
N PHE A 75 4.78 6.70 15.37
CA PHE A 75 4.84 7.47 16.63
C PHE A 75 4.04 6.78 17.74
N GLY A 76 4.61 6.71 18.93
CA GLY A 76 3.99 6.09 20.11
C GLY A 76 4.10 4.57 20.12
N ASN A 77 5.10 4.01 19.45
CA ASN A 77 5.35 2.55 19.35
C ASN A 77 4.20 1.76 18.73
N ARG A 78 3.39 2.42 17.92
CA ARG A 78 2.38 1.71 17.10
C ARG A 78 3.04 1.12 15.88
N VAL A 79 2.62 -0.07 15.53
CA VAL A 79 3.02 -0.72 14.28
C VAL A 79 1.91 -0.51 13.26
N ASN A 80 2.28 -0.02 12.08
CA ASN A 80 1.39 0.07 10.93
C ASN A 80 1.74 -1.03 9.94
N GLU A 81 0.75 -1.67 9.33
CA GLU A 81 0.93 -2.52 8.17
C GLU A 81 0.62 -1.70 6.91
N LEU A 82 1.60 -1.57 6.03
CA LEU A 82 1.45 -0.87 4.76
C LEU A 82 1.60 -1.86 3.61
N THR A 83 0.65 -1.85 2.68
CA THR A 83 0.75 -2.60 1.43
C THR A 83 1.27 -1.70 0.33
N LEU A 84 2.42 -2.06 -0.23
CA LEU A 84 3.08 -1.35 -1.31
C LEU A 84 3.12 -2.23 -2.55
N ARG A 85 2.85 -1.66 -3.72
CA ARG A 85 2.84 -2.36 -4.99
C ARG A 85 4.10 -2.10 -5.80
N PHE A 86 4.59 -3.12 -6.48
CA PHE A 86 5.62 -3.00 -7.50
C PHE A 86 5.25 -3.83 -8.74
N ASP A 87 5.46 -3.25 -9.91
CA ASP A 87 5.08 -3.79 -11.20
C ASP A 87 6.14 -3.51 -12.30
N ASP A 88 7.18 -2.75 -11.94
CA ASP A 88 8.32 -2.56 -12.84
C ASP A 88 9.18 -3.83 -12.90
N PRO A 89 9.50 -4.38 -14.09
CA PRO A 89 10.24 -5.63 -14.21
C PRO A 89 11.62 -5.64 -13.53
N ALA A 90 12.31 -4.49 -13.49
CA ALA A 90 13.59 -4.38 -12.82
C ALA A 90 13.42 -4.41 -11.28
N ALA A 91 12.38 -3.74 -10.76
CA ALA A 91 12.03 -3.79 -9.36
C ALA A 91 11.60 -5.21 -8.94
N VAL A 92 10.76 -5.87 -9.75
CA VAL A 92 10.34 -7.27 -9.53
C VAL A 92 11.55 -8.20 -9.45
N SER A 93 12.46 -8.11 -10.42
CA SER A 93 13.67 -8.94 -10.44
C SER A 93 14.56 -8.68 -9.24
N TYR A 94 14.79 -7.41 -8.88
CA TYR A 94 15.65 -7.04 -7.75
C TYR A 94 15.06 -7.51 -6.42
N ILE A 95 13.79 -7.20 -6.17
CA ILE A 95 13.11 -7.52 -4.90
C ILE A 95 13.05 -9.04 -4.70
N ASN A 96 12.65 -9.79 -5.72
CA ASN A 96 12.56 -11.25 -5.62
C ASN A 96 13.93 -11.93 -5.42
N SER A 97 15.02 -11.29 -5.84
CA SER A 97 16.37 -11.87 -5.72
C SER A 97 17.11 -11.44 -4.44
N ASN A 98 16.74 -10.30 -3.85
CA ASN A 98 17.54 -9.67 -2.81
C ASN A 98 16.79 -9.38 -1.51
N TYR A 99 15.46 -9.47 -1.49
CA TYR A 99 14.66 -9.20 -0.31
C TYR A 99 14.03 -10.47 0.23
N ASN A 100 14.08 -10.64 1.55
CA ASN A 100 13.46 -11.74 2.27
C ASN A 100 12.45 -11.22 3.29
N ILE A 101 11.56 -12.11 3.71
CA ILE A 101 10.67 -11.82 4.85
C ILE A 101 11.52 -11.67 6.10
N GLY A 102 11.32 -10.58 6.84
CA GLY A 102 12.11 -10.22 8.01
C GLY A 102 13.21 -9.19 7.74
N ASP A 103 13.51 -8.86 6.48
CA ASP A 103 14.49 -7.83 6.15
C ASP A 103 13.96 -6.43 6.47
N LEU A 104 14.85 -5.57 6.97
CA LEU A 104 14.63 -4.14 7.14
C LEU A 104 15.05 -3.40 5.86
N VAL A 105 14.13 -2.63 5.30
CA VAL A 105 14.34 -1.87 4.06
C VAL A 105 13.76 -0.47 4.17
N THR A 106 14.32 0.46 3.39
CA THR A 106 13.69 1.76 3.12
C THR A 106 13.22 1.77 1.67
N LEU A 107 11.92 1.98 1.47
CA LEU A 107 11.28 1.98 0.16
C LEU A 107 10.79 3.37 -0.19
N CYS A 108 11.08 3.78 -1.42
CA CYS A 108 10.62 5.04 -2.00
C CYS A 108 9.65 4.76 -3.15
N GLY A 109 8.69 5.65 -3.35
CA GLY A 109 7.74 5.47 -4.42
C GLY A 109 6.81 6.64 -4.63
N GLN A 110 5.75 6.37 -5.35
CA GLN A 110 4.73 7.34 -5.70
C GLN A 110 3.35 6.93 -5.17
N ILE A 111 2.58 7.92 -4.71
CA ILE A 111 1.18 7.75 -4.39
C ILE A 111 0.40 7.87 -5.69
N VAL A 112 -0.24 6.78 -6.10
CA VAL A 112 -0.97 6.69 -7.37
C VAL A 112 -2.46 6.57 -7.09
N TYR A 113 -3.26 7.30 -7.86
CA TYR A 113 -4.71 7.22 -7.88
C TYR A 113 -5.14 6.73 -9.26
N GLU A 114 -5.67 5.52 -9.31
CA GLU A 114 -6.21 4.92 -10.53
C GLU A 114 -7.73 4.93 -10.49
N GLN A 115 -8.34 5.47 -11.53
CA GLN A 115 -9.79 5.45 -11.70
C GLN A 115 -10.15 4.33 -12.68
N HIS A 116 -10.98 3.41 -12.22
CA HIS A 116 -11.53 2.33 -13.03
C HIS A 116 -13.03 2.58 -13.24
N GLU A 117 -13.40 2.76 -14.49
CA GLU A 117 -14.80 2.88 -14.85
C GLU A 117 -15.36 1.51 -15.25
N ARG A 118 -16.54 1.20 -14.73
CA ARG A 118 -17.31 0.03 -15.10
C ARG A 118 -18.70 0.45 -15.55
N VAL A 119 -19.01 0.18 -16.79
CA VAL A 119 -20.36 0.35 -17.31
C VAL A 119 -21.15 -0.93 -17.10
N VAL A 120 -22.28 -0.84 -16.43
CA VAL A 120 -23.23 -1.95 -16.27
C VAL A 120 -24.49 -1.58 -17.05
N GLU A 121 -24.86 -2.42 -17.99
CA GLU A 121 -26.13 -2.31 -18.72
C GLU A 121 -27.19 -3.11 -17.97
N LYS A 122 -28.28 -2.44 -17.60
CA LYS A 122 -29.45 -3.10 -17.02
C LYS A 122 -30.53 -3.22 -18.08
N GLU A 123 -30.78 -4.43 -18.48
CA GLU A 123 -31.91 -4.72 -19.38
C GLU A 123 -33.26 -4.42 -18.67
N LEU A 124 -34.15 -3.79 -19.41
CA LEU A 124 -35.52 -3.53 -18.99
C LEU A 124 -36.45 -4.51 -19.71
N GLY A 125 -37.62 -4.78 -19.16
CA GLY A 125 -38.62 -5.63 -19.81
C GLY A 125 -39.11 -5.08 -21.16
N PHE A 126 -38.93 -3.78 -21.41
CA PHE A 126 -39.16 -3.09 -22.70
C PHE A 126 -38.40 -1.76 -22.69
N GLY A 127 -38.05 -1.23 -23.87
CA GLY A 127 -37.29 0.00 -24.04
C GLY A 127 -35.78 -0.23 -24.15
N GLU A 128 -34.99 0.86 -24.20
CA GLU A 128 -33.55 0.80 -24.28
C GLU A 128 -32.94 0.44 -22.91
N PRO A 129 -31.83 -0.32 -22.88
CA PRO A 129 -31.14 -0.64 -21.66
C PRO A 129 -30.64 0.62 -20.94
N ILE A 130 -30.73 0.65 -19.63
CA ILE A 130 -30.13 1.74 -18.83
C ILE A 130 -28.67 1.45 -18.61
N LYS A 131 -27.80 2.36 -19.09
CA LYS A 131 -26.36 2.31 -18.83
C LYS A 131 -26.05 3.06 -17.53
N GLN A 132 -25.46 2.36 -16.58
CA GLN A 132 -25.01 2.93 -15.33
C GLN A 132 -23.49 2.81 -15.24
N THR A 133 -22.80 3.96 -15.16
CA THR A 133 -21.35 4.01 -14.99
C THR A 133 -21.02 4.07 -13.52
N TYR A 134 -20.16 3.16 -13.07
CA TYR A 134 -19.59 3.15 -11.74
C TYR A 134 -18.11 3.48 -11.83
N THR A 135 -17.68 4.51 -11.12
CA THR A 135 -16.26 4.87 -11.02
C THR A 135 -15.73 4.38 -9.68
N ASN A 136 -14.69 3.57 -9.73
CA ASN A 136 -13.96 3.13 -8.54
C ASN A 136 -12.55 3.73 -8.56
N THR A 137 -12.14 4.39 -7.48
CA THR A 137 -10.80 4.93 -7.34
C THR A 137 -9.98 4.01 -6.45
N VAL A 138 -8.91 3.47 -7.00
CA VAL A 138 -7.91 2.67 -6.28
C VAL A 138 -6.73 3.57 -5.95
N ARG A 139 -6.31 3.57 -4.68
CA ARG A 139 -5.14 4.28 -4.21
C ARG A 139 -4.02 3.29 -3.97
N LEU A 140 -2.88 3.50 -4.58
CA LEU A 140 -1.72 2.62 -4.49
C LEU A 140 -0.51 3.37 -3.99
N LEU A 141 0.32 2.69 -3.19
CA LEU A 141 1.69 3.09 -2.88
C LEU A 141 2.61 2.29 -3.81
N ARG A 142 3.03 2.88 -4.93
CA ARG A 142 3.84 2.20 -5.94
C ARG A 142 5.31 2.42 -5.66
N ILE A 143 6.07 1.33 -5.46
CA ILE A 143 7.51 1.35 -5.24
C ILE A 143 8.24 1.70 -6.54
N THR A 144 9.19 2.61 -6.47
CA THR A 144 10.07 2.99 -7.59
C THR A 144 11.56 2.84 -7.26
N ALA A 145 11.91 2.77 -5.98
CA ALA A 145 13.27 2.57 -5.52
C ALA A 145 13.30 1.98 -4.10
N GLY A 146 14.42 1.40 -3.71
CA GLY A 146 14.62 0.89 -2.36
C GLY A 146 16.09 0.74 -2.02
N THR A 147 16.41 0.68 -0.72
CA THR A 147 17.76 0.40 -0.23
C THR A 147 18.06 -1.09 -0.31
N PRO A 148 19.35 -1.49 -0.30
CA PRO A 148 19.71 -2.87 0.00
C PRO A 148 19.07 -3.33 1.31
N ALA A 149 18.69 -4.61 1.37
CA ALA A 149 18.15 -5.21 2.59
C ALA A 149 19.21 -5.28 3.69
N THR A 150 18.77 -5.06 4.93
CA THR A 150 19.59 -5.30 6.13
C THR A 150 18.83 -6.23 7.05
N ASP A 151 19.54 -7.00 7.86
CA ASP A 151 18.91 -7.86 8.85
C ASP A 151 18.19 -7.01 9.89
N ALA A 152 16.89 -7.23 10.05
CA ALA A 152 16.10 -6.48 11.01
C ALA A 152 16.46 -6.82 12.46
N ASP A 153 16.84 -8.06 12.75
CA ASP A 153 17.25 -8.48 14.10
C ASP A 153 18.53 -7.77 14.54
N GLU A 154 19.51 -7.54 13.63
CA GLU A 154 20.71 -6.75 13.91
C GLU A 154 20.38 -5.28 14.20
N SER A 155 19.29 -4.77 13.64
CA SER A 155 18.82 -3.40 13.84
C SER A 155 17.87 -3.24 15.03
N GLY A 156 17.58 -4.32 15.77
CA GLY A 156 16.67 -4.32 16.92
C GLY A 156 15.16 -4.35 16.55
N TYR A 157 14.84 -4.66 15.29
CA TYR A 157 13.47 -4.80 14.79
C TYR A 157 13.16 -6.27 14.50
N ASN A 158 12.65 -7.00 15.47
CA ASN A 158 12.26 -8.39 15.26
C ASN A 158 10.87 -8.49 14.63
N LEU A 159 10.74 -9.21 13.52
CA LEU A 159 9.46 -9.36 12.80
C LEU A 159 8.36 -9.95 13.69
N LYS A 160 8.67 -10.93 14.53
CA LYS A 160 7.67 -11.57 15.41
C LYS A 160 7.15 -10.61 16.47
N ASP A 161 8.04 -9.77 17.02
CA ASP A 161 7.66 -8.78 18.01
C ASP A 161 6.82 -7.67 17.39
N LEU A 162 7.16 -7.24 16.17
CA LEU A 162 6.38 -6.26 15.41
C LEU A 162 5.00 -6.81 15.05
N GLN A 163 4.91 -8.06 14.62
CA GLN A 163 3.63 -8.71 14.32
C GLN A 163 2.76 -8.85 15.58
N ALA A 164 3.35 -9.26 16.70
CA ALA A 164 2.62 -9.36 17.96
C ALA A 164 2.14 -8.01 18.49
N LEU A 165 2.89 -6.92 18.22
CA LEU A 165 2.46 -5.56 18.54
C LEU A 165 1.33 -5.10 17.60
N TYR A 166 1.39 -5.43 16.33
CA TYR A 166 0.34 -5.12 15.36
C TYR A 166 -0.97 -5.82 15.74
N ASP A 167 -0.92 -7.14 15.97
CA ASP A 167 -2.09 -7.97 16.32
C ASP A 167 -2.75 -7.56 17.66
N LYS A 168 -2.01 -6.86 18.52
CA LYS A 168 -2.55 -6.40 19.82
C LYS A 168 -3.43 -5.15 19.68
N TYR A 169 -3.24 -4.36 18.63
CA TYR A 169 -3.92 -3.09 18.43
C TYR A 169 -4.99 -3.15 17.32
N ASP A 170 -5.11 -4.29 16.64
CA ASP A 170 -6.15 -4.58 15.66
C ASP A 170 -7.31 -5.35 16.35
#